data_6b8535dee3b66a5380de04df43ab1d57
#
_entry.id   6b8535dee3b66a5380de04df43ab1d57
#
_cell.length_a   1.000
_cell.length_b   1.000
_cell.length_c   1.000
_cell.angle_alpha   90.00
_cell.angle_beta   90.00
_cell.angle_gamma   90.00
#
_symmetry.space_group_name_H-M   'P 1'
#
loop_
_entity.id
_entity.type
_entity.pdbx_description
1 polymer ?
#
loop_
_entity_poly.entity_id
_entity_poly.type
_entity_poly.pdbx_seq_one_letter_code
_entity_poly.pdbx_strand_id
1 'polypeptide(L)'
;MKILWLDLNSSYAHASLALPALHAQVMHDPSLEWGVVSATINENPGMTAGEVVRQAPDILAATCWLFNHEVLMHVISRVKAMLPRCVVALGGPEFLGHNEDFLRTNRFVDCVFRGEGEETFPQWLACWQQPKEWTRITGLCFLDAEGQYHDNGLSRVMAFDKLVNPEQSPFFNWSKPFVQLETTRG
;
A
#
# COMPACT_ATOMS: atom_id res chain seq x y z
N MET A 1 6.87 3.59 -14.51
CA MET A 1 5.97 3.99 -13.42
C MET A 1 6.71 3.87 -12.11
N LYS A 2 6.68 4.93 -11.29
CA LYS A 2 7.39 4.96 -10.00
C LYS A 2 6.43 4.69 -8.85
N ILE A 3 6.67 3.59 -8.14
CA ILE A 3 5.93 3.19 -6.94
C ILE A 3 6.81 3.47 -5.73
N LEU A 4 6.31 4.22 -4.78
CA LEU A 4 6.99 4.48 -3.53
C LEU A 4 6.22 3.80 -2.39
N TRP A 5 6.92 2.96 -1.64
CA TRP A 5 6.38 2.37 -0.42
C TRP A 5 6.73 3.24 0.78
N LEU A 6 5.73 3.65 1.54
CA LEU A 6 5.93 4.27 2.84
C LEU A 6 5.88 3.20 3.92
N ASP A 7 7.06 2.85 4.45
CA ASP A 7 7.23 1.88 5.53
C ASP A 7 7.24 2.61 6.88
N LEU A 8 6.04 2.89 7.41
CA LEU A 8 5.85 3.64 8.64
C LEU A 8 5.65 2.69 9.83
N ASN A 9 6.71 2.49 10.60
CA ASN A 9 6.79 1.52 11.69
C ASN A 9 6.74 2.17 13.08
N SER A 10 6.52 1.36 14.12
CA SER A 10 6.63 1.80 15.52
C SER A 10 8.10 2.02 15.93
N SER A 11 9.04 1.33 15.32
CA SER A 11 10.48 1.50 15.51
C SER A 11 11.26 1.03 14.28
N TYR A 12 12.53 1.43 14.18
CA TYR A 12 13.43 0.98 13.12
C TYR A 12 13.86 -0.49 13.21
N ALA A 13 13.53 -1.17 14.32
CA ALA A 13 13.83 -2.59 14.48
C ALA A 13 12.91 -3.50 13.63
N HIS A 14 11.75 -3.01 13.25
CA HIS A 14 10.76 -3.74 12.46
C HIS A 14 10.84 -3.40 10.98
N ALA A 15 10.35 -4.30 10.14
CA ALA A 15 10.10 -4.08 8.73
C ALA A 15 8.75 -4.70 8.37
N SER A 16 8.03 -4.08 7.44
CA SER A 16 6.79 -4.65 6.93
C SER A 16 7.07 -5.84 6.02
N LEU A 17 6.34 -6.94 6.19
CA LEU A 17 6.37 -8.07 5.27
C LEU A 17 5.55 -7.76 3.99
N ALA A 18 4.60 -6.83 4.06
CA ALA A 18 3.72 -6.51 2.93
C ALA A 18 4.50 -6.00 1.71
N LEU A 19 5.48 -5.10 1.91
CA LEU A 19 6.29 -4.61 0.79
C LEU A 19 6.99 -5.75 0.02
N PRO A 20 7.83 -6.60 0.65
CA PRO A 20 8.50 -7.67 -0.09
C PRO A 20 7.52 -8.69 -0.67
N ALA A 21 6.38 -8.95 0.00
CA ALA A 21 5.36 -9.87 -0.51
C ALA A 21 4.71 -9.36 -1.80
N LEU A 22 4.34 -8.09 -1.86
CA LEU A 22 3.73 -7.48 -3.05
C LEU A 22 4.76 -7.27 -4.16
N HIS A 23 5.97 -6.77 -3.80
CA HIS A 23 7.04 -6.55 -4.77
C HIS A 23 7.45 -7.86 -5.47
N ALA A 24 7.57 -8.97 -4.72
CA ALA A 24 7.95 -10.26 -5.27
C ALA A 24 7.04 -10.70 -6.43
N GLN A 25 5.74 -10.37 -6.39
CA GLN A 25 4.79 -10.76 -7.43
C GLN A 25 4.99 -9.99 -8.75
N VAL A 26 5.70 -8.86 -8.73
CA VAL A 26 5.89 -7.96 -9.89
C VAL A 26 7.35 -7.60 -10.14
N MET A 27 8.31 -8.20 -9.43
CA MET A 27 9.73 -7.80 -9.45
C MET A 27 10.42 -7.97 -10.81
N HIS A 28 9.83 -8.74 -11.70
CA HIS A 28 10.37 -8.97 -13.05
C HIS A 28 9.82 -7.99 -14.09
N ASP A 29 8.90 -7.09 -13.72
CA ASP A 29 8.39 -6.06 -14.61
C ASP A 29 9.34 -4.86 -14.67
N PRO A 30 10.11 -4.68 -15.77
CA PRO A 30 11.08 -3.59 -15.89
C PRO A 30 10.44 -2.20 -16.03
N SER A 31 9.12 -2.13 -16.22
CA SER A 31 8.39 -0.85 -16.30
C SER A 31 8.12 -0.25 -14.93
N LEU A 32 8.33 -1.02 -13.85
CA LEU A 32 8.07 -0.64 -12.48
C LEU A 32 9.38 -0.24 -11.77
N GLU A 33 9.47 1.01 -11.35
CA GLU A 33 10.53 1.52 -10.48
C GLU A 33 10.00 1.57 -9.05
N TRP A 34 10.64 0.82 -8.14
CA TRP A 34 10.26 0.79 -6.74
C TRP A 34 11.24 1.57 -5.87
N GLY A 35 10.68 2.36 -4.96
CA GLY A 35 11.42 3.03 -3.90
C GLY A 35 10.77 2.82 -2.54
N VAL A 36 11.53 3.11 -1.48
CA VAL A 36 11.05 3.00 -0.10
C VAL A 36 11.42 4.27 0.67
N VAL A 37 10.46 4.80 1.42
CA VAL A 37 10.71 5.74 2.51
C VAL A 37 10.38 5.03 3.81
N SER A 38 11.40 4.81 4.64
CA SER A 38 11.23 4.22 5.97
C SER A 38 11.23 5.31 7.02
N ALA A 39 10.21 5.31 7.88
CA ALA A 39 10.05 6.26 8.97
C ALA A 39 9.43 5.57 10.19
N THR A 40 9.45 6.25 11.32
CA THR A 40 8.73 5.81 12.52
C THR A 40 7.60 6.78 12.88
N ILE A 41 6.62 6.29 13.62
CA ILE A 41 5.50 7.11 14.11
C ILE A 41 5.92 8.27 15.02
N ASN A 42 7.17 8.26 15.51
CA ASN A 42 7.74 9.29 16.38
C ASN A 42 8.42 10.43 15.59
N GLU A 43 8.54 10.29 14.27
CA GLU A 43 9.15 11.31 13.43
C GLU A 43 8.14 12.39 13.03
N ASN A 44 8.67 13.54 12.60
CA ASN A 44 7.83 14.64 12.14
C ASN A 44 7.14 14.25 10.81
N PRO A 45 5.80 14.19 10.76
CA PRO A 45 5.09 13.80 9.55
C PRO A 45 5.36 14.71 8.34
N GLY A 46 5.68 15.99 8.59
CA GLY A 46 6.04 16.94 7.52
C GLY A 46 7.38 16.60 6.86
N MET A 47 8.36 16.14 7.64
CA MET A 47 9.66 15.72 7.11
C MET A 47 9.51 14.43 6.28
N THR A 48 8.76 13.45 6.79
CA THR A 48 8.45 12.22 6.06
C THR A 48 7.70 12.51 4.76
N ALA A 49 6.70 13.39 4.79
CA ALA A 49 6.00 13.82 3.58
C ALA A 49 6.93 14.52 2.58
N GLY A 50 7.84 15.38 3.05
CA GLY A 50 8.84 16.04 2.22
C GLY A 50 9.79 15.05 1.53
N GLU A 51 10.16 13.94 2.20
CA GLU A 51 10.97 12.88 1.61
C GLU A 51 10.22 12.17 0.48
N VAL A 52 8.95 11.80 0.71
CA VAL A 52 8.08 11.21 -0.32
C VAL A 52 7.93 12.14 -1.52
N VAL A 53 7.67 13.42 -1.28
CA VAL A 53 7.47 14.43 -2.34
C VAL A 53 8.73 14.63 -3.20
N ARG A 54 9.92 14.62 -2.60
CA ARG A 54 11.19 14.73 -3.34
C ARG A 54 11.38 13.58 -4.33
N GLN A 55 10.84 12.42 -4.04
CA GLN A 55 10.93 11.27 -4.93
C GLN A 55 9.89 11.28 -6.06
N ALA A 56 8.87 12.15 -5.98
CA ALA A 56 7.84 12.37 -6.99
C ALA A 56 7.22 11.05 -7.54
N PRO A 57 6.64 10.20 -6.69
CA PRO A 57 6.05 8.94 -7.13
C PRO A 57 4.77 9.14 -7.95
N ASP A 58 4.51 8.21 -8.87
CA ASP A 58 3.21 8.05 -9.51
C ASP A 58 2.20 7.42 -8.53
N ILE A 59 2.68 6.45 -7.74
CA ILE A 59 1.89 5.72 -6.74
C ILE A 59 2.60 5.78 -5.39
N LEU A 60 1.86 6.15 -4.34
CA LEU A 60 2.27 6.00 -2.94
C LEU A 60 1.46 4.85 -2.33
N ALA A 61 2.16 3.81 -1.90
CA ALA A 61 1.57 2.65 -1.25
C ALA A 61 2.04 2.52 0.21
N ALA A 62 1.18 2.06 1.10
CA ALA A 62 1.52 1.82 2.50
C ALA A 62 0.59 0.80 3.16
N THR A 63 1.06 0.22 4.28
CA THR A 63 0.22 -0.59 5.17
C THR A 63 -0.30 0.27 6.32
N CYS A 64 -1.61 0.26 6.51
CA CYS A 64 -2.26 0.92 7.64
C CYS A 64 -2.51 -0.09 8.77
N TRP A 65 -1.97 0.25 9.93
CA TRP A 65 -2.15 -0.45 11.20
C TRP A 65 -2.74 0.50 12.22
N LEU A 66 -3.38 -0.02 13.24
CA LEU A 66 -3.92 0.80 14.33
C LEU A 66 -2.88 1.78 14.90
N PHE A 67 -1.63 1.33 15.09
CA PHE A 67 -0.58 2.14 15.70
C PHE A 67 -0.05 3.27 14.80
N ASN A 68 -0.15 3.16 13.47
CA ASN A 68 0.39 4.15 12.55
C ASN A 68 -0.69 4.99 11.85
N HIS A 69 -1.95 4.66 12.02
CA HIS A 69 -3.08 5.25 11.28
C HIS A 69 -3.04 6.80 11.29
N GLU A 70 -2.99 7.41 12.46
CA GLU A 70 -3.04 8.87 12.58
C GLU A 70 -1.86 9.55 11.87
N VAL A 71 -0.64 9.08 12.14
CA VAL A 71 0.58 9.64 11.54
C VAL A 71 0.60 9.40 10.04
N LEU A 72 0.18 8.22 9.58
CA LEU A 72 0.07 7.88 8.17
C LEU A 72 -0.88 8.83 7.44
N MET A 73 -2.06 9.09 7.99
CA MET A 73 -3.03 10.05 7.41
C MET A 73 -2.44 11.47 7.35
N HIS A 74 -1.71 11.88 8.37
CA HIS A 74 -1.02 13.17 8.38
C HIS A 74 0.07 13.28 7.30
N VAL A 75 0.83 12.23 7.04
CA VAL A 75 1.83 12.18 5.97
C VAL A 75 1.16 12.24 4.61
N ILE A 76 0.21 11.33 4.37
CA ILE A 76 -0.43 11.16 3.06
C ILE A 76 -1.21 12.43 2.65
N SER A 77 -1.94 13.05 3.58
CA SER A 77 -2.66 14.29 3.28
C SER A 77 -1.74 15.41 2.79
N ARG A 78 -0.54 15.54 3.38
CA ARG A 78 0.49 16.49 2.93
C ARG A 78 1.08 16.12 1.58
N VAL A 79 1.38 14.85 1.37
CA VAL A 79 1.86 14.35 0.08
C VAL A 79 0.85 14.65 -1.02
N LYS A 80 -0.43 14.32 -0.80
CA LYS A 80 -1.49 14.55 -1.79
C LYS A 80 -1.71 16.04 -2.08
N ALA A 81 -1.56 16.90 -1.08
CA ALA A 81 -1.63 18.36 -1.26
C ALA A 81 -0.50 18.89 -2.17
N MET A 82 0.70 18.33 -2.07
CA MET A 82 1.88 18.72 -2.87
C MET A 82 1.98 17.98 -4.20
N LEU A 83 1.48 16.74 -4.26
CA LEU A 83 1.46 15.88 -5.45
C LEU A 83 0.03 15.41 -5.73
N PRO A 84 -0.88 16.27 -6.22
CA PRO A 84 -2.30 15.92 -6.38
C PRO A 84 -2.55 14.76 -7.35
N ARG A 85 -1.62 14.50 -8.28
CA ARG A 85 -1.72 13.40 -9.26
C ARG A 85 -1.14 12.07 -8.75
N CYS A 86 -0.44 12.06 -7.63
CA CYS A 86 0.04 10.82 -7.03
C CYS A 86 -1.16 9.99 -6.55
N VAL A 87 -1.25 8.75 -7.00
CA VAL A 87 -2.31 7.82 -6.56
C VAL A 87 -1.90 7.20 -5.23
N VAL A 88 -2.79 7.28 -4.25
CA VAL A 88 -2.57 6.73 -2.91
C VAL A 88 -3.37 5.44 -2.76
N ALA A 89 -2.66 4.34 -2.54
CA ALA A 89 -3.20 3.01 -2.37
C ALA A 89 -2.78 2.43 -1.01
N LEU A 90 -3.74 2.09 -0.16
CA LEU A 90 -3.47 1.57 1.17
C LEU A 90 -3.96 0.13 1.31
N GLY A 91 -3.28 -0.63 2.15
CA GLY A 91 -3.70 -1.97 2.58
C GLY A 91 -3.49 -2.13 4.07
N GLY A 92 -3.76 -3.32 4.59
CA GLY A 92 -3.51 -3.66 5.98
C GLY A 92 -4.77 -3.94 6.79
N PRO A 93 -4.61 -4.33 8.06
CA PRO A 93 -5.71 -4.84 8.88
C PRO A 93 -6.81 -3.82 9.16
N GLU A 94 -6.52 -2.52 9.09
CA GLU A 94 -7.53 -1.48 9.29
C GLU A 94 -8.64 -1.49 8.21
N PHE A 95 -8.39 -2.13 7.07
CA PHE A 95 -9.32 -2.15 5.94
C PHE A 95 -10.10 -3.46 5.77
N LEU A 96 -10.03 -4.38 6.71
CA LEU A 96 -10.77 -5.66 6.64
C LEU A 96 -12.29 -5.50 6.74
N GLY A 97 -12.74 -4.40 7.34
CA GLY A 97 -14.17 -4.05 7.49
C GLY A 97 -14.75 -3.28 6.29
N HIS A 98 -15.82 -2.54 6.56
CA HIS A 98 -16.45 -1.61 5.62
C HIS A 98 -15.65 -0.31 5.57
N ASN A 99 -15.32 0.18 4.37
CA ASN A 99 -14.35 1.27 4.19
C ASN A 99 -14.97 2.58 3.67
N GLU A 100 -16.29 2.67 3.54
CA GLU A 100 -16.94 3.84 2.94
C GLU A 100 -16.68 5.13 3.74
N ASP A 101 -16.92 5.09 5.05
CA ASP A 101 -16.73 6.27 5.91
C ASP A 101 -15.28 6.73 5.95
N PHE A 102 -14.34 5.77 5.93
CA PHE A 102 -12.92 6.08 5.85
C PHE A 102 -12.57 6.82 4.55
N LEU A 103 -13.00 6.31 3.40
CA LEU A 103 -12.71 6.92 2.10
C LEU A 103 -13.43 8.27 1.91
N ARG A 104 -14.64 8.42 2.45
CA ARG A 104 -15.36 9.71 2.43
C ARG A 104 -14.68 10.77 3.27
N THR A 105 -14.12 10.38 4.42
CA THR A 105 -13.42 11.28 5.34
C THR A 105 -12.01 11.62 4.82
N ASN A 106 -11.32 10.65 4.20
CA ASN A 106 -9.94 10.77 3.76
C ASN A 106 -9.84 10.81 2.22
N ARG A 107 -10.43 11.85 1.59
CA ARG A 107 -10.49 12.02 0.13
C ARG A 107 -9.12 12.10 -0.57
N PHE A 108 -8.04 12.16 0.17
CA PHE A 108 -6.67 12.08 -0.31
C PHE A 108 -6.17 10.63 -0.48
N VAL A 109 -6.96 9.63 -0.09
CA VAL A 109 -6.73 8.21 -0.38
C VAL A 109 -7.60 7.82 -1.57
N ASP A 110 -6.98 7.27 -2.62
CA ASP A 110 -7.69 6.94 -3.86
C ASP A 110 -8.34 5.55 -3.78
N CYS A 111 -7.67 4.57 -3.14
CA CYS A 111 -8.23 3.24 -2.94
C CYS A 111 -7.62 2.53 -1.73
N VAL A 112 -8.34 1.53 -1.22
CA VAL A 112 -7.85 0.62 -0.19
C VAL A 112 -8.04 -0.83 -0.61
N PHE A 113 -7.07 -1.69 -0.22
CA PHE A 113 -7.12 -3.14 -0.44
C PHE A 113 -7.68 -3.82 0.81
N ARG A 114 -8.78 -4.54 0.63
CA ARG A 114 -9.48 -5.30 1.66
C ARG A 114 -9.11 -6.77 1.57
N GLY A 115 -8.25 -7.22 2.47
CA GLY A 115 -7.72 -8.58 2.51
C GLY A 115 -6.32 -8.72 1.93
N GLU A 116 -6.03 -9.86 1.30
CA GLU A 116 -4.71 -10.22 0.79
C GLU A 116 -4.43 -9.55 -0.55
N GLY A 117 -3.26 -8.93 -0.68
CA GLY A 117 -2.91 -8.09 -1.82
C GLY A 117 -2.08 -8.76 -2.92
N GLU A 118 -1.52 -9.94 -2.66
CA GLU A 118 -0.50 -10.55 -3.53
C GLU A 118 -1.00 -10.86 -4.96
N GLU A 119 -2.28 -11.18 -5.10
CA GLU A 119 -2.89 -11.41 -6.42
C GLU A 119 -3.57 -10.14 -6.97
N THR A 120 -4.13 -9.31 -6.09
CA THR A 120 -4.98 -8.18 -6.48
C THR A 120 -4.19 -6.90 -6.74
N PHE A 121 -3.10 -6.67 -6.01
CA PHE A 121 -2.25 -5.51 -6.23
C PHE A 121 -1.56 -5.51 -7.62
N PRO A 122 -1.00 -6.64 -8.11
CA PRO A 122 -0.52 -6.73 -9.49
C PRO A 122 -1.61 -6.46 -10.55
N GLN A 123 -2.82 -6.98 -10.33
CA GLN A 123 -3.96 -6.73 -11.24
C GLN A 123 -4.32 -5.24 -11.28
N TRP A 124 -4.33 -4.59 -10.12
CA TRP A 124 -4.59 -3.16 -10.04
C TRP A 124 -3.47 -2.33 -10.70
N LEU A 125 -2.20 -2.71 -10.51
CA LEU A 125 -1.07 -2.04 -11.16
C LEU A 125 -1.19 -2.06 -12.69
N ALA A 126 -1.74 -3.12 -13.27
CA ALA A 126 -1.95 -3.21 -14.71
C ALA A 126 -2.99 -2.21 -15.25
N CYS A 127 -3.85 -1.66 -14.38
CA CYS A 127 -4.93 -0.73 -14.77
C CYS A 127 -5.09 0.49 -13.82
N TRP A 128 -4.05 0.84 -13.06
CA TRP A 128 -4.11 1.89 -12.05
C TRP A 128 -4.58 3.26 -12.58
N GLN A 129 -4.30 3.57 -13.84
CA GLN A 129 -4.76 4.79 -14.52
C GLN A 129 -6.17 4.67 -15.13
N GLN A 130 -6.84 3.54 -14.95
CA GLN A 130 -8.13 3.23 -15.55
C GLN A 130 -9.17 2.92 -14.45
N PRO A 131 -9.67 3.93 -13.70
CA PRO A 131 -10.55 3.69 -12.55
C PRO A 131 -11.84 2.90 -12.89
N LYS A 132 -12.26 2.92 -14.13
CA LYS A 132 -13.43 2.12 -14.60
C LYS A 132 -13.15 0.61 -14.52
N GLU A 133 -11.89 0.18 -14.67
CA GLU A 133 -11.51 -1.23 -14.57
C GLU A 133 -11.37 -1.68 -13.10
N TRP A 134 -11.26 -0.74 -12.16
CA TRP A 134 -11.09 -1.06 -10.73
C TRP A 134 -12.29 -1.84 -10.16
N THR A 135 -13.48 -1.68 -10.72
CA THR A 135 -14.68 -2.42 -10.32
C THR A 135 -14.56 -3.94 -10.50
N ARG A 136 -13.57 -4.41 -11.28
CA ARG A 136 -13.33 -5.83 -11.54
C ARG A 136 -12.28 -6.47 -10.61
N ILE A 137 -11.62 -5.66 -9.78
CA ILE A 137 -10.52 -6.12 -8.93
C ILE A 137 -11.08 -6.50 -7.57
N THR A 138 -11.09 -7.79 -7.26
CA THR A 138 -11.53 -8.29 -5.96
C THR A 138 -10.72 -7.64 -4.83
N GLY A 139 -11.38 -7.30 -3.74
CA GLY A 139 -10.75 -6.70 -2.57
C GLY A 139 -10.46 -5.20 -2.68
N LEU A 140 -10.71 -4.56 -3.83
CA LEU A 140 -10.50 -3.13 -3.96
C LEU A 140 -11.74 -2.36 -3.50
N CYS A 141 -11.53 -1.36 -2.63
CA CYS A 141 -12.56 -0.40 -2.22
C CYS A 141 -12.12 1.02 -2.62
N PHE A 142 -13.01 1.79 -3.22
CA PHE A 142 -12.72 3.15 -3.70
C PHE A 142 -13.99 3.97 -3.87
N LEU A 143 -13.80 5.28 -4.05
CA LEU A 143 -14.87 6.18 -4.50
C LEU A 143 -14.63 6.54 -5.98
N ASP A 144 -15.65 6.40 -6.81
CA ASP A 144 -15.54 6.82 -8.20
C ASP A 144 -15.61 8.36 -8.38
N ALA A 145 -15.56 8.82 -9.63
CA ALA A 145 -15.57 10.26 -9.94
C ALA A 145 -16.89 10.94 -9.53
N GLU A 146 -17.98 10.19 -9.49
CA GLU A 146 -19.30 10.62 -9.05
C GLU A 146 -19.45 10.60 -7.51
N GLY A 147 -18.43 10.04 -6.80
CA GLY A 147 -18.40 9.89 -5.36
C GLY A 147 -19.20 8.68 -4.87
N GLN A 148 -19.55 7.75 -5.76
CA GLN A 148 -20.15 6.48 -5.38
C GLN A 148 -19.10 5.54 -4.80
N TYR A 149 -19.43 4.89 -3.69
CA TYR A 149 -18.57 3.89 -3.07
C TYR A 149 -18.69 2.54 -3.76
N HIS A 150 -17.55 1.93 -4.04
CA HIS A 150 -17.44 0.57 -4.55
C HIS A 150 -16.68 -0.29 -3.53
N ASP A 151 -17.26 -1.44 -3.20
CA ASP A 151 -16.65 -2.49 -2.36
C ASP A 151 -16.68 -3.80 -3.17
N ASN A 152 -15.52 -4.20 -3.67
CA ASN A 152 -15.39 -5.42 -4.49
C ASN A 152 -15.20 -6.69 -3.64
N GLY A 153 -15.58 -6.65 -2.38
CA GLY A 153 -15.53 -7.77 -1.46
C GLY A 153 -14.18 -7.94 -0.76
N LEU A 154 -13.97 -9.12 -0.20
CA LEU A 154 -12.74 -9.50 0.50
C LEU A 154 -11.85 -10.33 -0.44
N SER A 155 -10.60 -9.91 -0.61
CA SER A 155 -9.60 -10.70 -1.33
C SER A 155 -8.96 -11.75 -0.42
N ARG A 156 -8.80 -12.97 -0.96
CA ARG A 156 -7.99 -14.04 -0.37
C ARG A 156 -7.12 -14.65 -1.45
N VAL A 157 -5.90 -14.99 -1.10
CA VAL A 157 -5.03 -15.75 -2.00
C VAL A 157 -5.58 -17.17 -2.16
N MET A 158 -5.81 -17.56 -3.41
CA MET A 158 -6.39 -18.88 -3.74
C MET A 158 -5.32 -19.91 -4.12
N ALA A 159 -4.14 -19.47 -4.51
CA ALA A 159 -3.09 -20.33 -5.03
C ALA A 159 -1.73 -19.98 -4.41
N PHE A 160 -1.55 -20.30 -3.14
CA PHE A 160 -0.31 -20.01 -2.38
C PHE A 160 0.94 -20.60 -3.04
N ASP A 161 0.83 -21.74 -3.67
CA ASP A 161 1.90 -22.43 -4.39
C ASP A 161 2.39 -21.66 -5.63
N LYS A 162 1.61 -20.70 -6.12
CA LYS A 162 1.95 -19.84 -7.25
C LYS A 162 2.57 -18.51 -6.85
N LEU A 163 2.49 -18.16 -5.58
CA LEU A 163 3.09 -16.91 -5.10
C LEU A 163 4.61 -17.00 -5.11
N VAL A 164 5.23 -15.92 -5.54
CA VAL A 164 6.68 -15.76 -5.39
C VAL A 164 6.99 -15.47 -3.92
N ASN A 165 7.97 -16.19 -3.37
CA ASN A 165 8.35 -16.02 -1.97
C ASN A 165 8.87 -14.59 -1.72
N PRO A 166 8.36 -13.88 -0.70
CA PRO A 166 8.83 -12.55 -0.31
C PRO A 166 10.34 -12.42 -0.12
N GLU A 167 11.00 -13.49 0.31
CA GLU A 167 12.46 -13.53 0.49
C GLU A 167 13.26 -13.29 -0.79
N GLN A 168 12.65 -13.47 -1.97
CA GLN A 168 13.28 -13.18 -3.25
C GLN A 168 13.29 -11.68 -3.58
N SER A 169 12.49 -10.89 -2.88
CA SER A 169 12.47 -9.44 -3.04
C SER A 169 13.71 -8.80 -2.41
N PRO A 170 14.39 -7.85 -3.08
CA PRO A 170 15.49 -7.10 -2.49
C PRO A 170 15.05 -6.22 -1.30
N PHE A 171 13.76 -6.02 -1.13
CA PHE A 171 13.19 -5.31 0.03
C PHE A 171 13.00 -6.20 1.25
N PHE A 172 13.23 -7.50 1.15
CA PHE A 172 13.25 -8.39 2.30
C PHE A 172 14.56 -8.19 3.08
N ASN A 173 14.46 -7.59 4.25
CA ASN A 173 15.65 -7.14 4.98
C ASN A 173 16.06 -8.10 6.09
N TRP A 174 16.99 -8.99 5.78
CA TRP A 174 17.58 -9.95 6.72
C TRP A 174 18.45 -9.31 7.82
N SER A 175 18.86 -8.05 7.67
CA SER A 175 19.73 -7.36 8.64
C SER A 175 18.96 -6.73 9.80
N LYS A 176 17.64 -6.73 9.78
CA LYS A 176 16.82 -6.21 10.88
C LYS A 176 16.92 -7.12 12.10
N PRO A 177 16.86 -6.57 13.34
CA PRO A 177 16.84 -7.36 14.57
C PRO A 177 15.68 -8.34 14.64
N PHE A 178 14.57 -8.02 14.00
CA PHE A 178 13.37 -8.86 13.90
C PHE A 178 12.98 -9.04 12.44
N VAL A 179 12.88 -10.29 12.02
CA VAL A 179 12.38 -10.68 10.70
C VAL A 179 11.00 -11.29 10.88
N GLN A 180 10.04 -10.77 10.15
CA GLN A 180 8.69 -11.33 10.11
C GLN A 180 8.65 -12.47 9.10
N LEU A 181 8.15 -13.61 9.54
CA LEU A 181 7.85 -14.77 8.70
C LEU A 181 6.40 -15.14 8.90
N GLU A 182 5.74 -15.48 7.83
CA GLU A 182 4.35 -15.92 7.86
C GLU A 182 4.28 -17.41 7.55
N THR A 183 3.76 -18.19 8.49
CA THR A 183 3.65 -19.65 8.35
C THR A 183 2.24 -20.11 8.05
N THR A 184 1.24 -19.29 8.33
CA THR A 184 -0.19 -19.58 8.09
C THR A 184 -0.93 -18.28 7.81
N ARG A 185 -1.92 -18.37 6.92
CA ARG A 185 -2.91 -17.31 6.65
C ARG A 185 -4.32 -17.88 6.76
N GLY A 186 -5.27 -17.07 7.20
CA GLY A 186 -6.67 -17.48 7.27
C GLY A 186 -7.57 -16.48 7.94
#